data_03465f962cd7f57b7d8ec0a6294e7e2b
#
_entry.id   03465f962cd7f57b7d8ec0a6294e7e2b
#
_cell.length_a   1.000
_cell.length_b   1.000
_cell.length_c   1.000
_cell.angle_alpha   90.00
_cell.angle_beta   90.00
_cell.angle_gamma   90.00
#
_symmetry.space_group_name_H-M   'P 1'
#
loop_
_entity.id
_entity.type
_entity.pdbx_description
1 polymer ?
#
loop_
_entity_poly.entity_id
_entity_poly.type
_entity_poly.pdbx_seq_one_letter_code
_entity_poly.pdbx_strand_id
1 'polypeptide(L)'
;VTGNLLAASDEALINTVNTVGVMGKGIALQFKDRYPYNFQVYQQACKEGSIFPGKLLVTRDSNLSTDSKWIINFPTKKDWKHRSKYEYIEEGLKDLVRVLDQYRIKSIAIPPLGCGNGGLDWSKVKELMEKYLGELNVDIHIYQPNEAVSELLKQETNCREAKLTPARAMLLYALFYYESLGENSSLFVANKLAYFMQLLGEPSFGKLKFVAGHYGPYCTQVGYILHDINGKYIKGLEQMKIGAFDSLELQYSTMKEVSEYVKTKLKSEQVDRLKLLIKLISGFQSALSLEILASVAYVRKENTYIDLAQTITQIQNWSPRKKHLFKEKYIQIAYSYLEDFSKGRDCLFRTVK
;
A
#
# COMPACT_ATOMS: atom_id res chain seq x y z
N VAL A 1 12.68 22.88 4.15
CA VAL A 1 13.42 22.04 5.10
C VAL A 1 13.29 20.56 4.73
N THR A 2 14.19 19.74 5.26
CA THR A 2 14.19 18.29 5.08
C THR A 2 14.13 17.64 6.47
N GLY A 3 13.40 16.54 6.62
CA GLY A 3 13.28 15.86 7.91
C GLY A 3 11.90 15.23 8.12
N ASN A 4 11.66 14.72 9.33
CA ASN A 4 10.37 14.18 9.72
C ASN A 4 9.45 15.30 10.21
N LEU A 5 8.41 15.63 9.46
CA LEU A 5 7.42 16.65 9.82
C LEU A 5 6.78 16.39 11.19
N LEU A 6 6.57 15.13 11.57
CA LEU A 6 5.98 14.78 12.87
C LEU A 6 6.91 15.05 14.06
N ALA A 7 8.20 15.24 13.81
CA ALA A 7 9.19 15.65 14.81
C ALA A 7 9.41 17.17 14.85
N ALA A 8 8.67 17.94 14.02
CA ALA A 8 8.79 19.40 13.99
C ALA A 8 8.46 20.02 15.36
N SER A 9 9.22 21.05 15.73
CA SER A 9 8.97 21.84 16.94
C SER A 9 7.84 22.86 16.80
N ASP A 10 7.35 23.08 15.59
CA ASP A 10 6.30 24.04 15.26
C ASP A 10 5.03 23.86 16.10
N GLU A 11 4.30 24.96 16.34
CA GLU A 11 3.03 24.96 17.06
C GLU A 11 1.94 24.17 16.31
N ALA A 12 1.99 24.20 14.97
CA ALA A 12 1.01 23.54 14.11
C ALA A 12 1.66 22.60 13.11
N LEU A 13 0.96 21.50 12.83
CA LEU A 13 1.34 20.50 11.82
C LEU A 13 0.21 20.32 10.81
N ILE A 14 0.52 20.35 9.53
CA ILE A 14 -0.46 20.01 8.49
C ILE A 14 -0.46 18.51 8.20
N ASN A 15 -1.66 17.94 8.25
CA ASN A 15 -1.98 16.58 7.84
C ASN A 15 -2.76 16.58 6.52
N THR A 16 -2.21 16.05 5.45
CA THR A 16 -2.91 15.94 4.16
C THR A 16 -3.91 14.79 4.15
N VAL A 17 -5.20 15.08 3.93
CA VAL A 17 -6.30 14.12 4.07
C VAL A 17 -7.20 14.07 2.83
N ASN A 18 -8.11 13.09 2.80
CA ASN A 18 -9.28 13.04 1.92
C ASN A 18 -10.54 13.49 2.68
N THR A 19 -11.73 13.40 2.05
CA THR A 19 -13.00 13.79 2.69
C THR A 19 -13.93 12.60 2.98
N VAL A 20 -13.41 11.37 2.91
CA VAL A 20 -14.18 10.15 3.20
C VAL A 20 -13.76 9.44 4.49
N GLY A 21 -12.96 10.08 5.33
CA GLY A 21 -12.61 9.58 6.66
C GLY A 21 -11.55 8.49 6.70
N VAL A 22 -10.73 8.33 5.63
CA VAL A 22 -9.72 7.28 5.53
C VAL A 22 -8.31 7.85 5.65
N MET A 23 -7.59 7.48 6.70
CA MET A 23 -6.16 7.73 6.90
C MET A 23 -5.39 6.39 6.79
N GLY A 24 -5.29 5.86 5.56
CA GLY A 24 -4.77 4.51 5.31
C GLY A 24 -3.33 4.43 4.81
N LYS A 25 -2.73 5.55 4.38
CA LYS A 25 -1.39 5.59 3.78
C LYS A 25 -0.69 6.92 4.01
N GLY A 26 0.65 6.90 3.83
CA GLY A 26 1.48 8.09 3.85
C GLY A 26 1.42 8.83 5.18
N ILE A 27 1.60 10.15 5.12
CA ILE A 27 1.63 10.99 6.30
C ILE A 27 0.32 10.92 7.13
N ALA A 28 -0.84 10.79 6.46
CA ALA A 28 -2.13 10.70 7.15
C ALA A 28 -2.20 9.46 8.07
N LEU A 29 -1.64 8.33 7.66
CA LEU A 29 -1.58 7.15 8.50
C LEU A 29 -0.75 7.39 9.77
N GLN A 30 0.39 8.07 9.64
CA GLN A 30 1.26 8.41 10.77
C GLN A 30 0.58 9.39 11.73
N PHE A 31 -0.16 10.37 11.21
CA PHE A 31 -1.00 11.24 12.03
C PHE A 31 -2.08 10.46 12.79
N LYS A 32 -2.75 9.51 12.14
CA LYS A 32 -3.73 8.64 12.79
C LYS A 32 -3.14 7.90 13.99
N ASP A 33 -1.92 7.36 13.84
CA ASP A 33 -1.28 6.60 14.90
C ASP A 33 -0.76 7.51 16.03
N ARG A 34 -0.27 8.69 15.67
CA ARG A 34 0.35 9.62 16.62
C ARG A 34 -0.65 10.53 17.33
N TYR A 35 -1.77 10.83 16.67
CA TYR A 35 -2.82 11.74 17.14
C TYR A 35 -4.21 11.09 17.00
N PRO A 36 -4.54 10.13 17.88
CA PRO A 36 -5.78 9.35 17.77
C PRO A 36 -7.03 10.19 17.99
N TYR A 37 -6.99 11.24 18.84
CA TYR A 37 -8.11 12.16 19.02
C TYR A 37 -8.39 12.94 17.73
N ASN A 38 -7.36 13.50 17.10
CA ASN A 38 -7.52 14.15 15.79
C ASN A 38 -8.16 13.22 14.76
N PHE A 39 -7.78 11.93 14.74
CA PHE A 39 -8.38 10.97 13.81
C PHE A 39 -9.88 10.76 14.07
N GLN A 40 -10.31 10.66 15.32
CA GLN A 40 -11.73 10.52 15.67
C GLN A 40 -12.54 11.74 15.23
N VAL A 41 -12.05 12.95 15.52
CA VAL A 41 -12.71 14.22 15.12
C VAL A 41 -12.79 14.32 13.60
N TYR A 42 -11.70 13.99 12.90
CA TYR A 42 -11.68 13.97 11.44
C TYR A 42 -12.68 12.98 10.84
N GLN A 43 -12.79 11.76 11.38
CA GLN A 43 -13.76 10.78 10.90
C GLN A 43 -15.20 11.27 11.08
N GLN A 44 -15.48 11.92 12.20
CA GLN A 44 -16.80 12.48 12.46
C GLN A 44 -17.11 13.63 11.50
N ALA A 45 -16.17 14.55 11.29
CA ALA A 45 -16.31 15.66 10.35
C ALA A 45 -16.55 15.17 8.90
N CYS A 46 -15.91 14.06 8.49
CA CYS A 46 -16.17 13.45 7.19
C CYS A 46 -17.59 12.86 7.08
N LYS A 47 -18.09 12.21 8.13
CA LYS A 47 -19.47 11.69 8.17
C LYS A 47 -20.52 12.78 8.08
N GLU A 48 -20.26 13.91 8.72
CA GLU A 48 -21.13 15.08 8.73
C GLU A 48 -21.02 15.94 7.46
N GLY A 49 -20.02 15.67 6.59
CA GLY A 49 -19.74 16.47 5.41
C GLY A 49 -19.21 17.89 5.72
N SER A 50 -18.70 18.10 6.92
CA SER A 50 -18.20 19.41 7.37
C SER A 50 -16.78 19.71 6.90
N ILE A 51 -16.06 18.71 6.36
CA ILE A 51 -14.73 18.83 5.76
C ILE A 51 -14.79 18.52 4.25
N PHE A 52 -14.29 19.44 3.43
CA PHE A 52 -14.22 19.30 1.98
C PHE A 52 -13.01 20.10 1.44
N PRO A 53 -12.58 19.90 0.17
CA PRO A 53 -11.51 20.70 -0.42
C PRO A 53 -11.81 22.20 -0.31
N GLY A 54 -10.86 22.97 0.21
CA GLY A 54 -11.05 24.39 0.54
C GLY A 54 -11.57 24.65 1.96
N LYS A 55 -11.93 23.62 2.75
CA LYS A 55 -12.33 23.75 4.15
C LYS A 55 -11.46 22.88 5.03
N LEU A 56 -10.62 23.50 5.84
CA LEU A 56 -9.71 22.83 6.76
C LEU A 56 -10.42 22.43 8.06
N LEU A 57 -9.94 21.37 8.68
CA LEU A 57 -10.37 20.95 10.01
C LEU A 57 -9.20 21.10 10.99
N VAL A 58 -9.39 21.92 12.02
CA VAL A 58 -8.39 22.19 13.05
C VAL A 58 -8.74 21.44 14.32
N THR A 59 -7.79 20.71 14.87
CA THR A 59 -7.90 20.07 16.18
C THR A 59 -6.69 20.42 17.03
N ARG A 60 -6.81 20.27 18.33
CA ARG A 60 -5.69 20.33 19.25
C ARG A 60 -5.51 18.96 19.89
N ASP A 61 -4.35 18.34 19.68
CA ASP A 61 -4.06 16.98 20.13
C ASP A 61 -2.65 16.91 20.74
N SER A 62 -2.43 15.91 21.56
CA SER A 62 -1.14 15.62 22.18
C SER A 62 -0.88 14.12 22.17
N ASN A 63 0.38 13.72 22.29
CA ASN A 63 0.76 12.34 22.50
C ASN A 63 1.71 12.21 23.71
N LEU A 64 2.06 10.98 24.08
CA LEU A 64 2.90 10.70 25.25
C LEU A 64 4.32 11.31 25.19
N SER A 65 4.75 11.73 24.00
CA SER A 65 6.13 12.20 23.74
C SER A 65 6.19 13.67 23.32
N THR A 66 5.07 14.36 23.10
CA THR A 66 5.06 15.74 22.60
C THR A 66 4.00 16.58 23.29
N ASP A 67 4.32 17.88 23.43
CA ASP A 67 3.35 18.89 23.87
C ASP A 67 2.15 18.98 22.92
N SER A 68 1.07 19.57 23.44
CA SER A 68 -0.15 19.78 22.65
C SER A 68 0.13 20.64 21.42
N LYS A 69 -0.22 20.12 20.24
CA LYS A 69 -0.04 20.78 18.94
C LYS A 69 -1.37 21.05 18.23
N TRP A 70 -1.41 22.07 17.41
CA TRP A 70 -2.47 22.24 16.44
C TRP A 70 -2.27 21.28 15.27
N ILE A 71 -3.25 20.43 15.01
CA ILE A 71 -3.27 19.55 13.85
C ILE A 71 -4.29 20.09 12.85
N ILE A 72 -3.80 20.50 11.69
CA ILE A 72 -4.61 21.07 10.63
C ILE A 72 -4.80 20.03 9.54
N ASN A 73 -5.97 19.41 9.47
CA ASN A 73 -6.31 18.46 8.41
C ASN A 73 -6.65 19.23 7.15
N PHE A 74 -5.82 19.06 6.12
CA PHE A 74 -5.90 19.74 4.83
C PHE A 74 -6.42 18.78 3.76
N PRO A 75 -7.67 18.92 3.27
CA PRO A 75 -8.24 18.04 2.25
C PRO A 75 -7.60 18.29 0.88
N THR A 76 -6.69 17.44 0.49
CA THR A 76 -6.07 17.47 -0.85
C THR A 76 -6.82 16.64 -1.89
N LYS A 77 -7.82 15.83 -1.44
CA LYS A 77 -8.63 14.93 -2.27
C LYS A 77 -10.06 14.82 -1.74
N LYS A 78 -11.01 14.56 -2.63
CA LYS A 78 -12.35 14.13 -2.24
C LYS A 78 -12.38 12.68 -1.78
N ASP A 79 -11.73 11.78 -2.52
CA ASP A 79 -11.64 10.35 -2.24
C ASP A 79 -10.17 9.90 -2.33
N TRP A 80 -9.78 8.92 -1.53
CA TRP A 80 -8.43 8.37 -1.53
C TRP A 80 -8.03 7.69 -2.85
N LYS A 81 -9.00 7.27 -3.67
CA LYS A 81 -8.81 6.66 -4.99
C LYS A 81 -8.42 7.66 -6.07
N HIS A 82 -8.80 8.93 -5.91
CA HIS A 82 -8.61 9.95 -6.92
C HIS A 82 -7.30 10.72 -6.74
N ARG A 83 -6.86 11.40 -7.80
CA ARG A 83 -5.73 12.32 -7.75
C ARG A 83 -6.14 13.62 -7.05
N SER A 84 -5.16 14.30 -6.48
CA SER A 84 -5.30 15.69 -6.02
C SER A 84 -5.47 16.64 -7.22
N LYS A 85 -6.01 17.83 -6.96
CA LYS A 85 -6.15 18.90 -7.96
C LYS A 85 -5.52 20.18 -7.42
N TYR A 86 -4.96 21.01 -8.30
CA TYR A 86 -4.37 22.27 -7.91
C TYR A 86 -5.39 23.23 -7.29
N GLU A 87 -6.64 23.20 -7.78
CA GLU A 87 -7.74 24.00 -7.23
C GLU A 87 -8.00 23.67 -5.76
N TYR A 88 -7.88 22.39 -5.36
CA TYR A 88 -8.04 21.97 -3.96
C TYR A 88 -6.92 22.50 -3.06
N ILE A 89 -5.69 22.59 -3.61
CA ILE A 89 -4.55 23.15 -2.91
C ILE A 89 -4.75 24.66 -2.76
N GLU A 90 -5.12 25.34 -3.83
CA GLU A 90 -5.31 26.81 -3.83
C GLU A 90 -6.42 27.24 -2.88
N GLU A 91 -7.59 26.61 -2.92
CA GLU A 91 -8.70 26.85 -2.01
C GLU A 91 -8.32 26.55 -0.56
N GLY A 92 -7.62 25.45 -0.31
CA GLY A 92 -7.14 25.07 1.01
C GLY A 92 -6.10 26.06 1.56
N LEU A 93 -5.20 26.61 0.71
CA LEU A 93 -4.23 27.62 1.13
C LEU A 93 -4.93 28.95 1.54
N LYS A 94 -5.98 29.35 0.84
CA LYS A 94 -6.81 30.52 1.24
C LYS A 94 -7.43 30.31 2.62
N ASP A 95 -7.99 29.12 2.89
CA ASP A 95 -8.57 28.81 4.21
C ASP A 95 -7.46 28.68 5.28
N LEU A 96 -6.25 28.19 4.90
CA LEU A 96 -5.11 28.10 5.80
C LEU A 96 -4.69 29.49 6.33
N VAL A 97 -4.63 30.51 5.48
CA VAL A 97 -4.33 31.89 5.89
C VAL A 97 -5.33 32.36 6.96
N ARG A 98 -6.63 32.11 6.74
CA ARG A 98 -7.67 32.42 7.71
C ARG A 98 -7.52 31.64 9.03
N VAL A 99 -7.17 30.36 8.94
CA VAL A 99 -6.95 29.49 10.12
C VAL A 99 -5.75 29.94 10.93
N LEU A 100 -4.64 30.29 10.30
CA LEU A 100 -3.44 30.78 10.98
C LEU A 100 -3.73 32.05 11.78
N ASP A 101 -4.48 33.00 11.22
CA ASP A 101 -4.90 34.21 11.87
C ASP A 101 -5.88 33.93 13.01
N GLN A 102 -6.95 33.16 12.74
CA GLN A 102 -8.01 32.85 13.72
C GLN A 102 -7.46 32.16 14.99
N TYR A 103 -6.51 31.23 14.83
CA TYR A 103 -5.93 30.50 15.97
C TYR A 103 -4.63 31.13 16.49
N ARG A 104 -4.19 32.25 15.89
CA ARG A 104 -2.96 33.00 16.24
C ARG A 104 -1.73 32.10 16.25
N ILE A 105 -1.62 31.20 15.25
CA ILE A 105 -0.52 30.26 15.09
C ILE A 105 0.71 31.03 14.62
N LYS A 106 1.83 30.86 15.32
CA LYS A 106 3.09 31.55 15.03
C LYS A 106 4.09 30.73 14.24
N SER A 107 3.97 29.40 14.32
CA SER A 107 4.84 28.51 13.53
C SER A 107 4.07 27.28 13.04
N ILE A 108 4.39 26.86 11.81
CA ILE A 108 3.69 25.75 11.15
C ILE A 108 4.61 24.92 10.25
N ALA A 109 4.51 23.59 10.36
CA ALA A 109 5.16 22.64 9.47
C ALA A 109 4.18 22.13 8.41
N ILE A 110 4.55 22.28 7.14
CA ILE A 110 3.71 21.99 5.98
C ILE A 110 4.37 20.89 5.12
N PRO A 111 3.70 19.76 4.85
CA PRO A 111 4.21 18.73 3.94
C PRO A 111 4.02 19.15 2.47
N PRO A 112 4.59 18.40 1.50
CA PRO A 112 4.33 18.62 0.06
C PRO A 112 2.86 18.33 -0.28
N LEU A 113 2.03 19.38 -0.28
CA LEU A 113 0.57 19.27 -0.42
C LEU A 113 0.16 18.58 -1.72
N GLY A 114 -0.43 17.39 -1.62
CA GLY A 114 -0.92 16.64 -2.79
C GLY A 114 0.16 16.05 -3.72
N CYS A 115 1.46 16.20 -3.41
CA CYS A 115 2.56 15.76 -4.30
C CYS A 115 2.89 14.26 -4.18
N GLY A 116 2.69 13.64 -3.02
CA GLY A 116 2.91 12.20 -2.83
C GLY A 116 1.81 11.38 -3.53
N ASN A 117 0.97 10.71 -2.75
CA ASN A 117 -0.18 9.93 -3.25
C ASN A 117 -1.21 10.75 -4.05
N GLY A 118 -1.09 12.07 -4.07
CA GLY A 118 -1.91 12.99 -4.86
C GLY A 118 -1.49 13.14 -6.31
N GLY A 119 -0.21 12.97 -6.60
CA GLY A 119 0.36 13.01 -7.93
C GLY A 119 0.48 14.39 -8.56
N LEU A 120 0.47 15.48 -7.74
CA LEU A 120 0.76 16.83 -8.20
C LEU A 120 2.26 17.07 -8.34
N ASP A 121 2.62 17.96 -9.27
CA ASP A 121 4.00 18.43 -9.45
C ASP A 121 4.41 19.36 -8.30
N TRP A 122 5.58 19.08 -7.72
CA TRP A 122 6.08 19.82 -6.57
C TRP A 122 6.38 21.28 -6.87
N SER A 123 6.97 21.59 -8.03
CA SER A 123 7.37 22.95 -8.38
C SER A 123 6.15 23.86 -8.42
N LYS A 124 5.05 23.42 -9.03
CA LYS A 124 3.78 24.17 -9.11
C LYS A 124 3.12 24.33 -7.76
N VAL A 125 3.15 23.29 -6.93
CA VAL A 125 2.57 23.37 -5.55
C VAL A 125 3.39 24.31 -4.70
N LYS A 126 4.70 24.31 -4.83
CA LYS A 126 5.61 25.23 -4.13
C LYS A 126 5.32 26.69 -4.50
N GLU A 127 5.16 26.99 -5.79
CA GLU A 127 4.76 28.34 -6.25
C GLU A 127 3.43 28.80 -5.64
N LEU A 128 2.43 27.93 -5.57
CA LEU A 128 1.15 28.23 -4.90
C LEU A 128 1.35 28.52 -3.40
N MET A 129 2.16 27.69 -2.72
CA MET A 129 2.45 27.91 -1.29
C MET A 129 3.18 29.24 -1.06
N GLU A 130 4.18 29.57 -1.85
CA GLU A 130 4.91 30.84 -1.78
C GLU A 130 3.99 32.03 -2.06
N LYS A 131 3.11 31.93 -3.05
CA LYS A 131 2.12 32.98 -3.39
C LYS A 131 1.19 33.32 -2.25
N TYR A 132 0.66 32.31 -1.52
CA TYR A 132 -0.34 32.53 -0.50
C TYR A 132 0.22 32.73 0.91
N LEU A 133 1.41 32.20 1.16
CA LEU A 133 1.99 32.14 2.51
C LEU A 133 3.22 33.06 2.67
N GLY A 134 3.83 33.52 1.58
CA GLY A 134 5.12 34.20 1.60
C GLY A 134 5.13 35.57 2.32
N GLU A 135 3.98 36.24 2.44
CA GLU A 135 3.87 37.55 3.09
C GLU A 135 3.32 37.47 4.53
N LEU A 136 3.08 36.27 5.04
CA LEU A 136 2.54 36.10 6.38
C LEU A 136 3.62 36.24 7.45
N ASN A 137 3.30 36.89 8.54
CA ASN A 137 4.16 37.00 9.72
C ASN A 137 4.03 35.75 10.60
N VAL A 138 4.35 34.56 10.02
CA VAL A 138 4.31 33.25 10.64
C VAL A 138 5.56 32.49 10.21
N ASP A 139 6.18 31.78 11.11
CA ASP A 139 7.33 30.91 10.79
C ASP A 139 6.82 29.68 10.06
N ILE A 140 7.10 29.60 8.75
CA ILE A 140 6.56 28.54 7.89
C ILE A 140 7.68 27.60 7.44
N HIS A 141 7.63 26.35 7.90
CA HIS A 141 8.57 25.32 7.52
C HIS A 141 7.96 24.37 6.48
N ILE A 142 8.29 24.59 5.21
CA ILE A 142 7.83 23.73 4.10
C ILE A 142 8.79 22.55 3.95
N TYR A 143 8.27 21.34 4.16
CA TYR A 143 8.99 20.09 4.01
C TYR A 143 8.99 19.68 2.53
N GLN A 144 10.18 19.45 1.98
CA GLN A 144 10.33 19.02 0.59
C GLN A 144 10.17 17.51 0.47
N PRO A 145 9.68 17.00 -0.70
CA PRO A 145 9.74 15.58 -1.00
C PRO A 145 11.21 15.14 -0.95
N ASN A 146 11.54 14.17 -0.10
CA ASN A 146 12.92 13.71 0.04
C ASN A 146 12.97 12.21 0.30
N GLU A 147 13.79 11.50 -0.47
CA GLU A 147 14.06 10.07 -0.30
C GLU A 147 14.73 9.75 1.03
N ALA A 148 15.59 10.64 1.54
CA ALA A 148 16.24 10.48 2.84
C ALA A 148 15.25 10.49 4.02
N VAL A 149 14.10 11.18 3.90
CA VAL A 149 13.03 11.14 4.90
C VAL A 149 12.36 9.77 4.94
N SER A 150 12.24 9.11 3.80
CA SER A 150 11.77 7.71 3.73
C SER A 150 12.64 6.78 4.56
N GLU A 151 13.96 6.95 4.50
CA GLU A 151 14.93 6.17 5.29
C GLU A 151 14.83 6.45 6.79
N LEU A 152 14.72 7.73 7.20
CA LEU A 152 14.56 8.10 8.62
C LEU A 152 13.26 7.54 9.21
N LEU A 153 12.17 7.59 8.45
CA LEU A 153 10.88 7.07 8.87
C LEU A 153 10.84 5.55 8.93
N LYS A 154 11.60 4.86 8.08
CA LYS A 154 11.84 3.42 8.19
C LYS A 154 12.51 3.07 9.53
N GLN A 155 13.39 3.93 10.04
CA GLN A 155 14.07 3.73 11.33
C GLN A 155 13.15 3.99 12.53
N GLU A 156 12.23 4.96 12.44
CA GLU A 156 11.33 5.34 13.54
C GLU A 156 10.09 4.45 13.67
N THR A 157 9.69 3.74 12.61
CA THR A 157 8.46 2.91 12.59
C THR A 157 8.60 1.58 13.37
N ASN A 158 9.63 1.44 14.19
CA ASN A 158 9.95 0.20 14.92
C ASN A 158 8.98 -0.16 16.08
N CYS A 159 7.87 0.56 16.29
CA CYS A 159 7.05 0.43 17.50
C CYS A 159 5.62 -0.09 17.29
N ARG A 160 5.27 -0.68 16.15
CA ARG A 160 3.95 -1.29 16.01
C ARG A 160 3.93 -2.73 16.51
N GLU A 161 3.04 -3.03 17.45
CA GLU A 161 2.65 -4.41 17.79
C GLU A 161 1.86 -5.03 16.62
N ALA A 162 2.53 -5.38 15.54
CA ALA A 162 1.92 -6.15 14.46
C ALA A 162 1.75 -7.59 14.92
N LYS A 163 0.51 -8.05 15.06
CA LYS A 163 0.20 -9.45 15.43
C LYS A 163 0.15 -10.33 14.18
N LEU A 164 0.80 -11.49 14.26
CA LEU A 164 0.66 -12.52 13.24
C LEU A 164 -0.75 -13.11 13.26
N THR A 165 -1.30 -13.26 12.07
CA THR A 165 -2.47 -14.05 11.76
C THR A 165 -2.07 -15.13 10.76
N PRO A 166 -2.86 -16.19 10.52
CA PRO A 166 -2.51 -17.20 9.52
C PRO A 166 -2.15 -16.58 8.15
N ALA A 167 -2.98 -15.65 7.64
CA ALA A 167 -2.71 -14.99 6.35
C ALA A 167 -1.39 -14.19 6.36
N ARG A 168 -1.13 -13.43 7.42
CA ARG A 168 0.10 -12.62 7.55
C ARG A 168 1.34 -13.51 7.65
N ALA A 169 1.29 -14.53 8.48
CA ALA A 169 2.41 -15.45 8.68
C ALA A 169 2.73 -16.24 7.41
N MET A 170 1.70 -16.74 6.71
CA MET A 170 1.88 -17.49 5.46
C MET A 170 2.44 -16.60 4.34
N LEU A 171 1.93 -15.37 4.20
CA LEU A 171 2.44 -14.43 3.20
C LEU A 171 3.89 -14.03 3.49
N LEU A 172 4.22 -13.70 4.75
CA LEU A 172 5.59 -13.38 5.16
C LEU A 172 6.55 -14.55 4.94
N TYR A 173 6.15 -15.75 5.35
CA TYR A 173 6.98 -16.94 5.13
C TYR A 173 7.24 -17.18 3.63
N ALA A 174 6.22 -17.00 2.79
CA ALA A 174 6.36 -17.12 1.36
C ALA A 174 7.27 -16.04 0.76
N LEU A 175 7.22 -14.79 1.27
CA LEU A 175 8.12 -13.71 0.87
C LEU A 175 9.57 -13.98 1.29
N PHE A 176 9.82 -14.42 2.54
CA PHE A 176 11.17 -14.83 2.99
C PHE A 176 11.72 -15.97 2.13
N TYR A 177 10.88 -16.96 1.83
CA TYR A 177 11.30 -18.05 0.93
C TYR A 177 11.62 -17.52 -0.46
N TYR A 178 10.80 -16.65 -1.02
CA TYR A 178 11.00 -16.04 -2.33
C TYR A 178 12.34 -15.28 -2.41
N GLU A 179 12.66 -14.49 -1.41
CA GLU A 179 13.97 -13.80 -1.33
C GLU A 179 15.15 -14.76 -1.17
N SER A 180 14.96 -15.90 -0.52
CA SER A 180 16.01 -16.92 -0.40
C SER A 180 16.40 -17.52 -1.75
N LEU A 181 15.58 -17.33 -2.79
CA LEU A 181 15.86 -17.73 -4.17
C LEU A 181 16.60 -16.66 -4.99
N GLY A 182 17.00 -15.54 -4.37
CA GLY A 182 17.72 -14.45 -5.00
C GLY A 182 16.85 -13.38 -5.68
N GLU A 183 15.55 -13.42 -5.46
CA GLU A 183 14.59 -12.47 -6.03
C GLU A 183 14.14 -11.45 -4.98
N ASN A 184 13.71 -10.26 -5.39
CA ASN A 184 13.27 -9.21 -4.47
C ASN A 184 11.77 -9.28 -4.18
N SER A 185 11.39 -9.17 -2.91
CA SER A 185 10.00 -9.00 -2.49
C SER A 185 9.46 -7.63 -2.91
N SER A 186 8.21 -7.61 -3.36
CA SER A 186 7.53 -6.39 -3.78
C SER A 186 6.01 -6.55 -3.61
N LEU A 187 5.26 -5.44 -3.75
CA LEU A 187 3.79 -5.51 -3.78
C LEU A 187 3.29 -6.41 -4.94
N PHE A 188 4.01 -6.40 -6.07
CA PHE A 188 3.73 -7.29 -7.20
C PHE A 188 3.85 -8.75 -6.78
N VAL A 189 4.97 -9.16 -6.18
CA VAL A 189 5.23 -10.54 -5.73
C VAL A 189 4.20 -10.95 -4.68
N ALA A 190 3.96 -10.12 -3.67
CA ALA A 190 2.99 -10.39 -2.61
C ALA A 190 1.58 -10.65 -3.17
N ASN A 191 1.16 -9.90 -4.21
CA ASN A 191 -0.11 -10.14 -4.89
C ASN A 191 -0.16 -11.50 -5.58
N LYS A 192 0.93 -11.93 -6.23
CA LYS A 192 0.97 -13.24 -6.91
C LYS A 192 0.97 -14.39 -5.91
N LEU A 193 1.75 -14.29 -4.85
CA LEU A 193 1.79 -15.30 -3.79
C LEU A 193 0.42 -15.42 -3.09
N ALA A 194 -0.22 -14.30 -2.75
CA ALA A 194 -1.55 -14.29 -2.16
C ALA A 194 -2.62 -14.86 -3.12
N TYR A 195 -2.53 -14.57 -4.42
CA TYR A 195 -3.39 -15.14 -5.44
C TYR A 195 -3.25 -16.67 -5.51
N PHE A 196 -2.03 -17.17 -5.55
CA PHE A 196 -1.80 -18.61 -5.57
C PHE A 196 -2.24 -19.30 -4.27
N MET A 197 -2.09 -18.66 -3.11
CA MET A 197 -2.65 -19.19 -1.86
C MET A 197 -4.17 -19.33 -1.94
N GLN A 198 -4.87 -18.33 -2.48
CA GLN A 198 -6.31 -18.41 -2.71
C GLN A 198 -6.66 -19.52 -3.72
N LEU A 199 -5.90 -19.63 -4.81
CA LEU A 199 -6.10 -20.66 -5.83
C LEU A 199 -5.93 -22.09 -5.27
N LEU A 200 -4.99 -22.26 -4.32
CA LEU A 200 -4.77 -23.51 -3.58
C LEU A 200 -5.81 -23.76 -2.48
N GLY A 201 -6.84 -22.95 -2.40
CA GLY A 201 -7.95 -23.12 -1.47
C GLY A 201 -7.64 -22.73 -0.03
N GLU A 202 -6.68 -21.82 0.21
CA GLU A 202 -6.39 -21.34 1.56
C GLU A 202 -7.49 -20.40 2.08
N PRO A 203 -8.25 -20.79 3.12
CA PRO A 203 -9.40 -20.01 3.59
C PRO A 203 -9.04 -18.62 4.09
N SER A 204 -7.82 -18.43 4.61
CA SER A 204 -7.35 -17.14 5.11
C SER A 204 -7.25 -16.07 4.01
N PHE A 205 -7.17 -16.48 2.73
CA PHE A 205 -7.15 -15.63 1.55
C PHE A 205 -8.47 -15.67 0.77
N GLY A 206 -9.45 -16.46 1.19
CA GLY A 206 -10.70 -16.71 0.46
C GLY A 206 -11.56 -15.46 0.21
N LYS A 207 -11.44 -14.44 1.08
CA LYS A 207 -12.21 -13.17 0.96
C LYS A 207 -11.54 -12.14 0.02
N LEU A 208 -10.35 -12.40 -0.47
CA LEU A 208 -9.64 -11.49 -1.37
C LEU A 208 -10.33 -11.48 -2.75
N LYS A 209 -10.55 -10.29 -3.29
CA LYS A 209 -11.16 -10.12 -4.62
C LYS A 209 -10.07 -9.74 -5.63
N PHE A 210 -9.58 -10.73 -6.35
CA PHE A 210 -8.62 -10.52 -7.43
C PHE A 210 -9.33 -10.09 -8.71
N VAL A 211 -8.76 -9.11 -9.39
CA VAL A 211 -9.22 -8.61 -10.69
C VAL A 211 -8.08 -8.64 -11.70
N ALA A 212 -8.42 -8.61 -12.97
CA ALA A 212 -7.45 -8.50 -14.07
C ALA A 212 -6.75 -7.14 -14.01
N GLY A 213 -5.57 -7.09 -13.43
CA GLY A 213 -4.74 -5.89 -13.33
C GLY A 213 -3.70 -5.79 -14.46
N HIS A 214 -2.97 -4.66 -14.51
CA HIS A 214 -1.94 -4.42 -15.52
C HIS A 214 -0.87 -5.52 -15.54
N TYR A 215 -0.47 -6.00 -14.37
CA TYR A 215 0.54 -7.04 -14.17
C TYR A 215 -0.07 -8.41 -13.77
N GLY A 216 -1.24 -8.77 -14.31
CA GLY A 216 -1.95 -10.00 -13.96
C GLY A 216 -2.91 -9.84 -12.78
N PRO A 217 -3.33 -10.93 -12.12
CA PRO A 217 -4.28 -10.86 -11.02
C PRO A 217 -3.77 -9.93 -9.90
N TYR A 218 -4.63 -8.97 -9.50
CA TYR A 218 -4.31 -7.95 -8.50
C TYR A 218 -5.46 -7.77 -7.52
N CYS A 219 -5.13 -7.61 -6.24
CA CYS A 219 -6.07 -7.33 -5.17
C CYS A 219 -5.51 -6.22 -4.25
N THR A 220 -6.23 -5.10 -4.15
CA THR A 220 -5.85 -3.97 -3.26
C THR A 220 -5.76 -4.38 -1.79
N GLN A 221 -6.53 -5.37 -1.37
CA GLN A 221 -6.56 -5.86 0.02
C GLN A 221 -5.23 -6.51 0.43
N VAL A 222 -4.43 -7.04 -0.51
CA VAL A 222 -3.07 -7.52 -0.22
C VAL A 222 -2.19 -6.39 0.30
N GLY A 223 -2.33 -5.18 -0.25
CA GLY A 223 -1.66 -3.99 0.27
C GLY A 223 -2.01 -3.70 1.73
N TYR A 224 -3.25 -3.91 2.14
CA TYR A 224 -3.64 -3.73 3.56
C TYR A 224 -2.99 -4.78 4.48
N ILE A 225 -2.91 -6.05 4.03
CA ILE A 225 -2.20 -7.09 4.78
C ILE A 225 -0.74 -6.70 5.01
N LEU A 226 -0.07 -6.17 3.97
CA LEU A 226 1.31 -5.69 4.08
C LEU A 226 1.43 -4.47 5.00
N HIS A 227 0.50 -3.52 4.92
CA HIS A 227 0.48 -2.36 5.82
C HIS A 227 0.33 -2.75 7.30
N ASP A 228 -0.46 -3.78 7.59
CA ASP A 228 -0.69 -4.27 8.95
C ASP A 228 0.57 -4.92 9.58
N ILE A 229 1.54 -5.33 8.76
CA ILE A 229 2.81 -5.92 9.20
C ILE A 229 4.00 -4.99 8.98
N ASN A 230 3.76 -3.81 8.40
CA ASN A 230 4.79 -2.79 8.17
C ASN A 230 5.29 -2.21 9.51
N GLY A 231 6.59 -1.94 9.57
CA GLY A 231 7.28 -1.46 10.77
C GLY A 231 7.90 -2.59 11.58
N LYS A 232 7.24 -3.73 11.76
CA LYS A 232 7.81 -4.87 12.51
C LYS A 232 8.42 -5.93 11.58
N TYR A 233 7.67 -6.41 10.59
CA TYR A 233 8.09 -7.55 9.75
C TYR A 233 8.60 -7.12 8.37
N ILE A 234 8.11 -6.01 7.86
CA ILE A 234 8.56 -5.39 6.62
C ILE A 234 8.71 -3.88 6.81
N LYS A 235 9.50 -3.23 5.95
CA LYS A 235 9.62 -1.79 5.82
C LYS A 235 9.45 -1.38 4.37
N GLY A 236 9.22 -0.09 4.11
CA GLY A 236 9.10 0.47 2.77
C GLY A 236 7.69 0.93 2.40
N LEU A 237 6.69 0.77 3.29
CA LEU A 237 5.31 1.20 3.06
C LEU A 237 4.95 2.52 3.79
N GLU A 238 5.94 3.25 4.31
CA GLU A 238 5.72 4.34 5.26
C GLU A 238 5.12 5.59 4.62
N GLN A 239 5.67 6.07 3.53
CA GLN A 239 5.24 7.37 2.99
C GLN A 239 5.03 7.47 1.49
N MET A 240 5.64 6.63 0.68
CA MET A 240 5.60 6.78 -0.78
C MET A 240 4.53 5.90 -1.42
N LYS A 241 4.02 6.36 -2.56
CA LYS A 241 3.28 5.51 -3.47
C LYS A 241 4.23 4.42 -3.96
N ILE A 242 4.20 3.27 -3.31
CA ILE A 242 5.00 2.13 -3.74
C ILE A 242 4.53 1.69 -5.11
N GLY A 243 5.43 1.70 -6.07
CA GLY A 243 5.25 1.05 -7.35
C GLY A 243 5.07 -0.47 -7.17
N ALA A 244 4.48 -1.12 -8.16
CA ALA A 244 4.25 -2.56 -8.07
C ALA A 244 5.53 -3.37 -7.84
N PHE A 245 6.65 -2.88 -8.37
CA PHE A 245 7.97 -3.54 -8.35
C PHE A 245 8.95 -2.93 -7.35
N ASP A 246 8.56 -1.88 -6.62
CA ASP A 246 9.42 -1.32 -5.59
C ASP A 246 9.68 -2.38 -4.52
N SER A 247 10.94 -2.51 -4.10
CA SER A 247 11.37 -3.53 -3.16
C SER A 247 10.77 -3.28 -1.77
N LEU A 248 10.21 -4.33 -1.18
CA LEU A 248 9.86 -4.38 0.23
C LEU A 248 11.08 -4.86 1.01
N GLU A 249 11.40 -4.20 2.09
CA GLU A 249 12.50 -4.60 2.97
C GLU A 249 11.99 -5.56 4.04
N LEU A 250 12.27 -6.85 3.89
CA LEU A 250 11.92 -7.85 4.89
C LEU A 250 12.83 -7.75 6.13
N GLN A 251 12.24 -7.77 7.31
CA GLN A 251 12.99 -7.73 8.57
C GLN A 251 13.42 -9.14 8.97
N TYR A 252 14.60 -9.58 8.53
CA TYR A 252 15.14 -10.94 8.75
C TYR A 252 15.27 -11.33 10.23
N SER A 253 15.42 -10.35 11.12
CA SER A 253 15.38 -10.58 12.57
C SER A 253 14.08 -11.25 13.05
N THR A 254 12.98 -11.06 12.32
CA THR A 254 11.66 -11.64 12.64
C THR A 254 11.39 -13.00 11.98
N MET A 255 12.29 -13.46 11.12
CA MET A 255 12.12 -14.72 10.36
C MET A 255 11.91 -15.93 11.30
N LYS A 256 12.61 -15.95 12.43
CA LYS A 256 12.45 -17.03 13.43
C LYS A 256 11.04 -17.03 14.02
N GLU A 257 10.51 -15.87 14.39
CA GLU A 257 9.15 -15.70 14.92
C GLU A 257 8.11 -16.18 13.90
N VAL A 258 8.25 -15.77 12.63
CA VAL A 258 7.34 -16.18 11.55
C VAL A 258 7.40 -17.70 11.33
N SER A 259 8.60 -18.28 11.29
CA SER A 259 8.79 -19.72 11.09
C SER A 259 8.21 -20.54 12.25
N GLU A 260 8.36 -20.04 13.49
CA GLU A 260 7.78 -20.68 14.67
C GLU A 260 6.25 -20.61 14.65
N TYR A 261 5.68 -19.46 14.26
CA TYR A 261 4.24 -19.35 14.09
C TYR A 261 3.71 -20.36 13.06
N VAL A 262 4.38 -20.47 11.90
CA VAL A 262 4.02 -21.43 10.85
C VAL A 262 4.05 -22.87 11.39
N LYS A 263 5.04 -23.24 12.20
CA LYS A 263 5.19 -24.58 12.77
C LYS A 263 4.18 -24.90 13.88
N THR A 264 3.84 -23.91 14.71
CA THR A 264 3.11 -24.16 15.97
C THR A 264 1.66 -23.67 15.98
N LYS A 265 1.29 -22.71 15.14
CA LYS A 265 -0.02 -22.06 15.14
C LYS A 265 -0.86 -22.35 13.88
N LEU A 266 -0.24 -22.72 12.77
CA LEU A 266 -0.97 -23.12 11.59
C LEU A 266 -1.45 -24.57 11.71
N LYS A 267 -2.60 -24.85 11.09
CA LYS A 267 -3.09 -26.22 10.92
C LYS A 267 -2.26 -26.96 9.88
N SER A 268 -2.23 -28.31 9.94
CA SER A 268 -1.46 -29.13 8.99
C SER A 268 -1.82 -28.81 7.53
N GLU A 269 -3.12 -28.65 7.23
CA GLU A 269 -3.59 -28.35 5.88
C GLU A 269 -3.08 -26.98 5.38
N GLN A 270 -2.89 -26.00 6.26
CA GLN A 270 -2.34 -24.69 5.93
C GLN A 270 -0.84 -24.80 5.61
N VAL A 271 -0.11 -25.56 6.41
CA VAL A 271 1.31 -25.84 6.17
C VAL A 271 1.49 -26.58 4.84
N ASP A 272 0.63 -27.52 4.53
CA ASP A 272 0.69 -28.28 3.28
C ASP A 272 0.36 -27.39 2.05
N ARG A 273 -0.60 -26.45 2.16
CA ARG A 273 -0.86 -25.45 1.12
C ARG A 273 0.34 -24.52 0.93
N LEU A 274 1.03 -24.15 2.01
CA LEU A 274 2.25 -23.35 1.91
C LEU A 274 3.37 -24.09 1.19
N LYS A 275 3.56 -25.40 1.46
CA LYS A 275 4.49 -26.25 0.71
C LYS A 275 4.08 -26.38 -0.78
N LEU A 276 2.77 -26.49 -1.04
CA LEU A 276 2.24 -26.53 -2.40
C LEU A 276 2.47 -25.21 -3.14
N LEU A 277 2.33 -24.05 -2.47
CA LEU A 277 2.67 -22.76 -3.04
C LEU A 277 4.14 -22.71 -3.48
N ILE A 278 5.04 -23.12 -2.59
CA ILE A 278 6.48 -23.18 -2.86
C ILE A 278 6.77 -24.05 -4.08
N LYS A 279 6.13 -25.22 -4.16
CA LYS A 279 6.25 -26.12 -5.31
C LYS A 279 5.66 -25.50 -6.58
N LEU A 280 4.52 -24.81 -6.49
CA LEU A 280 3.84 -24.19 -7.63
C LEU A 280 4.68 -23.10 -8.28
N ILE A 281 5.40 -22.29 -7.51
CA ILE A 281 6.23 -21.20 -8.04
C ILE A 281 7.63 -21.66 -8.46
N SER A 282 8.00 -22.92 -8.18
CA SER A 282 9.32 -23.46 -8.55
C SER A 282 9.52 -23.44 -10.06
N GLY A 283 10.62 -22.81 -10.51
CA GLY A 283 10.91 -22.56 -11.93
C GLY A 283 10.24 -21.28 -12.50
N PHE A 284 9.42 -20.58 -11.72
CA PHE A 284 8.72 -19.35 -12.12
C PHE A 284 9.00 -18.18 -11.18
N GLN A 285 10.22 -18.13 -10.60
CA GLN A 285 10.55 -17.13 -9.58
C GLN A 285 10.79 -15.74 -10.15
N SER A 286 11.30 -15.60 -11.38
CA SER A 286 11.50 -14.26 -11.94
C SER A 286 10.17 -13.50 -12.07
N ALA A 287 10.21 -12.17 -11.93
CA ALA A 287 9.02 -11.34 -12.01
C ALA A 287 8.18 -11.62 -13.28
N LEU A 288 8.83 -11.80 -14.44
CA LEU A 288 8.13 -12.08 -15.68
C LEU A 288 7.50 -13.47 -15.69
N SER A 289 8.22 -14.51 -15.27
CA SER A 289 7.71 -15.88 -15.25
C SER A 289 6.57 -16.04 -14.25
N LEU A 290 6.69 -15.40 -13.08
CA LEU A 290 5.64 -15.37 -12.05
C LEU A 290 4.37 -14.65 -12.56
N GLU A 291 4.54 -13.54 -13.31
CA GLU A 291 3.43 -12.83 -13.94
C GLU A 291 2.72 -13.71 -14.99
N ILE A 292 3.50 -14.41 -15.83
CA ILE A 292 2.94 -15.31 -16.84
C ILE A 292 2.16 -16.42 -16.17
N LEU A 293 2.77 -17.13 -15.21
CA LEU A 293 2.11 -18.22 -14.47
C LEU A 293 0.80 -17.78 -13.82
N ALA A 294 0.82 -16.63 -13.12
CA ALA A 294 -0.36 -16.10 -12.47
C ALA A 294 -1.45 -15.65 -13.46
N SER A 295 -1.05 -15.08 -14.62
CA SER A 295 -2.01 -14.66 -15.65
C SER A 295 -2.68 -15.85 -16.33
N VAL A 296 -1.92 -16.91 -16.63
CA VAL A 296 -2.46 -18.17 -17.19
C VAL A 296 -3.41 -18.82 -16.18
N ALA A 297 -3.00 -18.92 -14.92
CA ALA A 297 -3.85 -19.47 -13.86
C ALA A 297 -5.15 -18.66 -13.68
N TYR A 298 -5.09 -17.34 -13.79
CA TYR A 298 -6.26 -16.46 -13.67
C TYR A 298 -7.25 -16.69 -14.82
N VAL A 299 -6.77 -16.68 -16.07
CA VAL A 299 -7.61 -16.92 -17.26
C VAL A 299 -8.29 -18.29 -17.19
N ARG A 300 -7.57 -19.31 -16.76
CA ARG A 300 -8.11 -20.67 -16.60
C ARG A 300 -9.13 -20.80 -15.48
N LYS A 301 -8.95 -20.06 -14.37
CA LYS A 301 -9.90 -20.05 -13.27
C LYS A 301 -11.21 -19.37 -13.65
N GLU A 302 -11.13 -18.26 -14.37
CA GLU A 302 -12.33 -17.53 -14.84
C GLU A 302 -13.10 -18.30 -15.94
N ASN A 303 -12.41 -19.20 -16.65
CA ASN A 303 -12.96 -19.95 -17.79
C ASN A 303 -12.59 -21.44 -17.67
N THR A 304 -13.39 -22.19 -16.95
CA THR A 304 -13.08 -23.57 -16.47
C THR A 304 -12.75 -24.60 -17.56
N TYR A 305 -13.16 -24.40 -18.82
CA TYR A 305 -12.94 -25.35 -19.93
C TYR A 305 -12.12 -24.77 -21.08
N ILE A 306 -11.36 -23.70 -20.80
CA ILE A 306 -10.56 -23.03 -21.82
C ILE A 306 -9.35 -23.87 -22.22
N ASP A 307 -9.17 -24.06 -23.53
CA ASP A 307 -7.98 -24.74 -24.09
C ASP A 307 -6.77 -23.79 -24.18
N LEU A 308 -5.63 -24.34 -24.62
CA LEU A 308 -4.39 -23.59 -24.78
C LEU A 308 -4.53 -22.44 -25.79
N ALA A 309 -5.15 -22.66 -26.94
CA ALA A 309 -5.28 -21.65 -28.01
C ALA A 309 -6.14 -20.47 -27.55
N GLN A 310 -7.25 -20.78 -26.89
CA GLN A 310 -8.14 -19.78 -26.30
C GLN A 310 -7.43 -19.02 -25.15
N THR A 311 -6.64 -19.71 -24.33
CA THR A 311 -5.84 -19.08 -23.24
C THR A 311 -4.82 -18.10 -23.82
N ILE A 312 -4.10 -18.47 -24.87
CA ILE A 312 -3.15 -17.59 -25.57
C ILE A 312 -3.88 -16.36 -26.08
N THR A 313 -5.01 -16.54 -26.77
CA THR A 313 -5.82 -15.45 -27.33
C THR A 313 -6.29 -14.48 -26.22
N GLN A 314 -6.82 -14.99 -25.11
CA GLN A 314 -7.27 -14.12 -24.01
C GLN A 314 -6.14 -13.35 -23.35
N ILE A 315 -4.97 -13.98 -23.15
CA ILE A 315 -3.81 -13.31 -22.57
C ILE A 315 -3.26 -12.24 -23.51
N GLN A 316 -3.18 -12.50 -24.80
CA GLN A 316 -2.74 -11.53 -25.79
C GLN A 316 -3.68 -10.34 -25.94
N ASN A 317 -4.99 -10.57 -25.75
CA ASN A 317 -6.02 -9.52 -25.77
C ASN A 317 -6.13 -8.76 -24.44
N TRP A 318 -5.50 -9.23 -23.35
CA TRP A 318 -5.56 -8.58 -22.05
C TRP A 318 -4.92 -7.17 -22.05
N SER A 319 -3.76 -7.01 -22.68
CA SER A 319 -3.13 -5.70 -22.88
C SER A 319 -2.05 -5.74 -23.98
N PRO A 320 -1.75 -4.58 -24.63
CA PRO A 320 -0.63 -4.48 -25.58
C PRO A 320 0.71 -4.94 -25.01
N ARG A 321 0.97 -4.64 -23.72
CA ARG A 321 2.18 -5.07 -23.00
C ARG A 321 2.26 -6.60 -22.93
N LYS A 322 1.18 -7.28 -22.56
CA LYS A 322 1.15 -8.75 -22.50
C LYS A 322 1.31 -9.38 -23.88
N LYS A 323 0.64 -8.84 -24.88
CA LYS A 323 0.79 -9.29 -26.27
C LYS A 323 2.26 -9.22 -26.73
N HIS A 324 2.99 -8.19 -26.33
CA HIS A 324 4.40 -8.01 -26.69
C HIS A 324 5.33 -8.94 -25.92
N LEU A 325 5.17 -9.04 -24.58
CA LEU A 325 6.09 -9.73 -23.67
C LEU A 325 5.79 -11.21 -23.51
N PHE A 326 4.51 -11.61 -23.53
CA PHE A 326 4.11 -12.99 -23.29
C PHE A 326 4.06 -13.75 -24.61
N LYS A 327 5.23 -14.23 -25.05
CA LYS A 327 5.30 -15.06 -26.26
C LYS A 327 4.55 -16.37 -26.06
N GLU A 328 3.93 -16.89 -27.11
CA GLU A 328 3.09 -18.10 -27.06
C GLU A 328 3.78 -19.27 -26.36
N LYS A 329 5.06 -19.49 -26.66
CA LYS A 329 5.85 -20.55 -26.02
C LYS A 329 5.91 -20.44 -24.49
N TYR A 330 5.93 -19.21 -23.94
CA TYR A 330 5.97 -19.01 -22.50
C TYR A 330 4.59 -19.27 -21.86
N ILE A 331 3.52 -18.86 -22.53
CA ILE A 331 2.15 -19.16 -22.13
C ILE A 331 1.93 -20.69 -22.16
N GLN A 332 2.38 -21.36 -23.21
CA GLN A 332 2.30 -22.82 -23.35
C GLN A 332 3.04 -23.54 -22.22
N ILE A 333 4.27 -23.13 -21.88
CA ILE A 333 5.03 -23.70 -20.76
C ILE A 333 4.25 -23.56 -19.45
N ALA A 334 3.74 -22.36 -19.14
CA ALA A 334 2.97 -22.12 -17.93
C ALA A 334 1.65 -22.91 -17.93
N TYR A 335 0.96 -22.99 -19.06
CA TYR A 335 -0.27 -23.76 -19.22
C TYR A 335 -0.03 -25.26 -18.96
N SER A 336 0.94 -25.87 -19.64
CA SER A 336 1.29 -27.29 -19.46
C SER A 336 1.75 -27.59 -18.04
N TYR A 337 2.55 -26.68 -17.45
CA TYR A 337 2.98 -26.82 -16.05
C TYR A 337 1.78 -26.81 -15.07
N LEU A 338 0.81 -25.92 -15.26
CA LEU A 338 -0.40 -25.87 -14.43
C LEU A 338 -1.29 -27.10 -14.65
N GLU A 339 -1.34 -27.65 -15.88
CA GLU A 339 -2.01 -28.92 -16.18
C GLU A 339 -1.40 -30.05 -15.36
N ASP A 340 -0.08 -30.22 -15.45
CA ASP A 340 0.62 -31.27 -14.74
C ASP A 340 0.55 -31.09 -13.22
N PHE A 341 0.64 -29.85 -12.75
CA PHE A 341 0.51 -29.53 -11.34
C PHE A 341 -0.89 -29.84 -10.79
N SER A 342 -1.93 -29.69 -11.60
CA SER A 342 -3.33 -29.96 -11.22
C SER A 342 -3.72 -31.43 -11.25
N LYS A 343 -2.95 -32.31 -11.94
CA LYS A 343 -3.22 -33.74 -11.97
C LYS A 343 -3.25 -34.32 -10.55
N GLY A 344 -4.36 -34.97 -10.20
CA GLY A 344 -4.58 -35.52 -8.85
C GLY A 344 -4.99 -34.49 -7.79
N ARG A 345 -5.33 -33.26 -8.18
CA ARG A 345 -5.78 -32.19 -7.31
C ARG A 345 -7.06 -31.56 -7.85
N ASP A 346 -8.20 -32.03 -7.38
CA ASP A 346 -9.54 -31.67 -7.90
C ASP A 346 -9.94 -30.19 -7.76
N CYS A 347 -9.14 -29.33 -7.09
CA CYS A 347 -9.60 -28.01 -6.66
C CYS A 347 -8.95 -26.81 -7.36
N LEU A 348 -7.89 -26.98 -8.21
CA LEU A 348 -7.13 -25.83 -8.71
C LEU A 348 -7.92 -24.95 -9.70
N PHE A 349 -8.81 -25.53 -10.50
CA PHE A 349 -9.56 -24.79 -11.53
C PHE A 349 -11.08 -25.05 -11.49
N ARG A 350 -11.60 -25.75 -10.47
CA ARG A 350 -13.05 -25.90 -10.26
C ARG A 350 -13.59 -24.72 -9.48
N THR A 351 -14.55 -24.02 -10.03
CA THR A 351 -15.40 -23.10 -9.27
C THR A 351 -16.14 -23.91 -8.20
N VAL A 352 -15.89 -23.60 -6.94
CA VAL A 352 -16.79 -24.01 -5.85
C VAL A 352 -18.11 -23.29 -6.14
N LYS A 353 -19.15 -24.08 -6.50
CA LYS A 353 -20.52 -23.58 -6.67
C LYS A 353 -21.04 -23.04 -5.34
#